data_f7f0f4327c8ce1b2ece70cd750606f0e
#
_entry.id   f7f0f4327c8ce1b2ece70cd750606f0e
#
_cell.length_a   1.000
_cell.length_b   1.000
_cell.length_c   1.000
_cell.angle_alpha   90.00
_cell.angle_beta   90.00
_cell.angle_gamma   90.00
#
_symmetry.space_group_name_H-M   'P 1'
#
loop_
_entity.id
_entity.type
_entity.pdbx_description
1 polymer ?
#
loop_
_entity_poly.entity_id
_entity_poly.type
_entity_poly.pdbx_seq_one_letter_code
_entity_poly.pdbx_strand_id
1 'polypeptide(L)'
;MADYKVIPYSKEYLTGVRALWEEQYEAADVKRREVLFKWFTEGNPFLKDESPYFIVLDGDTVVGLWGHMPVTYSVKGKRYDGYMSQDALLSKRSRGKGIGKIVLREIKAQRDGFAGALWFNEPNFRLYSKCGWLEVPGLHPQVKIIKPLKYFKQKLNSKFLSIFFMIVFSGVNFATKI
;
A
#
# COMPACT_ATOMS: atom_id res chain seq x y z
N MET A 1 18.90 -9.42 -22.18
CA MET A 1 18.01 -8.59 -21.33
C MET A 1 17.45 -9.48 -20.25
N ALA A 2 17.36 -9.01 -18.99
CA ALA A 2 16.67 -9.78 -17.96
C ALA A 2 15.18 -9.88 -18.36
N ASP A 3 14.64 -11.09 -18.32
CA ASP A 3 13.25 -11.37 -18.70
C ASP A 3 12.37 -11.30 -17.45
N TYR A 4 11.93 -10.07 -17.12
CA TYR A 4 11.06 -9.86 -15.99
C TYR A 4 9.62 -10.25 -16.31
N LYS A 5 9.06 -11.17 -15.52
CA LYS A 5 7.66 -11.56 -15.60
C LYS A 5 6.86 -10.88 -14.49
N VAL A 6 5.69 -10.33 -14.82
CA VAL A 6 4.73 -9.76 -13.87
C VAL A 6 3.50 -10.65 -13.86
N ILE A 7 3.25 -11.29 -12.74
CA ILE A 7 2.15 -12.24 -12.59
C ILE A 7 1.34 -11.94 -11.33
N PRO A 8 0.06 -12.32 -11.28
CA PRO A 8 -0.71 -12.30 -10.03
C PRO A 8 -0.02 -13.13 -8.95
N TYR A 9 -0.04 -12.63 -7.73
CA TYR A 9 0.49 -13.37 -6.58
C TYR A 9 -0.30 -14.64 -6.32
N SER A 10 0.39 -15.74 -6.02
CA SER A 10 -0.14 -16.96 -5.43
C SER A 10 0.67 -17.37 -4.20
N LYS A 11 0.08 -18.25 -3.34
CA LYS A 11 0.67 -18.61 -2.04
C LYS A 11 2.05 -19.25 -2.13
N GLU A 12 2.38 -19.91 -3.22
CA GLU A 12 3.69 -20.51 -3.47
C GLU A 12 4.85 -19.49 -3.44
N TYR A 13 4.56 -18.22 -3.76
CA TYR A 13 5.55 -17.15 -3.77
C TYR A 13 5.72 -16.44 -2.42
N LEU A 14 5.00 -16.84 -1.36
CA LEU A 14 5.04 -16.17 -0.06
C LEU A 14 6.44 -16.08 0.52
N THR A 15 7.23 -17.16 0.39
CA THR A 15 8.62 -17.18 0.86
C THR A 15 9.48 -16.15 0.14
N GLY A 16 9.32 -16.00 -1.17
CA GLY A 16 10.03 -14.98 -1.97
C GLY A 16 9.59 -13.55 -1.61
N VAL A 17 8.30 -13.33 -1.38
CA VAL A 17 7.77 -12.04 -0.91
C VAL A 17 8.33 -11.68 0.46
N ARG A 18 8.40 -12.66 1.37
CA ARG A 18 8.99 -12.46 2.69
C ARG A 18 10.48 -12.08 2.61
N ALA A 19 11.26 -12.79 1.81
CA ALA A 19 12.67 -12.48 1.57
C ALA A 19 12.84 -11.05 1.00
N LEU A 20 11.94 -10.60 0.12
CA LEU A 20 11.94 -9.24 -0.40
C LEU A 20 11.68 -8.19 0.70
N TRP A 21 10.82 -8.48 1.69
CA TRP A 21 10.62 -7.59 2.84
C TRP A 21 11.83 -7.58 3.77
N GLU A 22 12.39 -8.75 4.08
CA GLU A 22 13.58 -8.90 4.95
C GLU A 22 14.81 -8.16 4.40
N GLU A 23 14.91 -8.02 3.08
CA GLU A 23 15.95 -7.20 2.43
C GLU A 23 15.85 -5.70 2.78
N GLN A 24 14.66 -5.21 3.15
CA GLN A 24 14.37 -3.77 3.19
C GLN A 24 13.83 -3.27 4.52
N TYR A 25 13.36 -4.15 5.38
CA TYR A 25 12.68 -3.79 6.62
C TYR A 25 13.24 -4.58 7.81
N GLU A 26 13.13 -3.99 8.98
CA GLU A 26 13.43 -4.68 10.23
C GLU A 26 12.40 -5.78 10.54
N ALA A 27 12.80 -6.77 11.34
CA ALA A 27 11.97 -7.94 11.66
C ALA A 27 10.57 -7.59 12.21
N ALA A 28 10.46 -6.53 13.01
CA ALA A 28 9.18 -6.06 13.55
C ALA A 28 8.23 -5.55 12.45
N ASP A 29 8.79 -4.88 11.44
CA ASP A 29 8.01 -4.38 10.30
C ASP A 29 7.65 -5.50 9.33
N VAL A 30 8.53 -6.48 9.12
CA VAL A 30 8.22 -7.70 8.34
C VAL A 30 7.03 -8.41 8.95
N LYS A 31 7.03 -8.66 10.26
CA LYS A 31 5.90 -9.29 10.96
C LYS A 31 4.59 -8.52 10.82
N ARG A 32 4.65 -7.19 10.86
CA ARG A 32 3.45 -6.35 10.64
C ARG A 32 2.94 -6.46 9.21
N ARG A 33 3.85 -6.49 8.22
CA ARG A 33 3.52 -6.65 6.80
C ARG A 33 2.90 -8.00 6.52
N GLU A 34 3.38 -9.08 7.11
CA GLU A 34 2.78 -10.41 7.00
C GLU A 34 1.32 -10.41 7.44
N VAL A 35 1.01 -9.81 8.59
CA VAL A 35 -0.37 -9.72 9.10
C VAL A 35 -1.27 -8.92 8.15
N LEU A 36 -0.80 -7.78 7.67
CA LEU A 36 -1.55 -6.95 6.72
C LEU A 36 -1.72 -7.66 5.37
N PHE A 37 -0.67 -8.27 4.86
CA PHE A 37 -0.68 -9.00 3.60
C PHE A 37 -1.68 -10.16 3.63
N LYS A 38 -1.67 -10.93 4.73
CA LYS A 38 -2.65 -12.00 4.94
C LYS A 38 -4.08 -11.44 4.94
N TRP A 39 -4.33 -10.33 5.63
CA TRP A 39 -5.64 -9.70 5.59
C TRP A 39 -6.02 -9.27 4.19
N PHE A 40 -5.11 -8.64 3.46
CA PHE A 40 -5.35 -8.19 2.11
C PHE A 40 -5.61 -9.33 1.12
N THR A 41 -4.95 -10.48 1.30
CA THR A 41 -5.05 -11.62 0.37
C THR A 41 -6.15 -12.63 0.73
N GLU A 42 -6.61 -12.65 1.99
CA GLU A 42 -7.55 -13.67 2.48
C GLU A 42 -8.76 -13.07 3.22
N GLY A 43 -8.60 -11.94 3.90
CA GLY A 43 -9.61 -11.35 4.79
C GLY A 43 -10.31 -10.11 4.25
N ASN A 44 -9.93 -9.59 3.10
CA ASN A 44 -10.55 -8.41 2.52
C ASN A 44 -11.94 -8.76 1.93
N PRO A 45 -13.04 -8.16 2.42
CA PRO A 45 -14.39 -8.49 1.95
C PRO A 45 -14.66 -8.04 0.51
N PHE A 46 -13.79 -7.23 -0.08
CA PHE A 46 -13.88 -6.80 -1.48
C PHE A 46 -13.09 -7.67 -2.44
N LEU A 47 -12.39 -8.71 -1.93
CA LEU A 47 -11.75 -9.68 -2.81
C LEU A 47 -12.81 -10.39 -3.65
N LYS A 48 -12.59 -10.33 -4.95
CA LYS A 48 -13.19 -11.22 -5.94
C LYS A 48 -12.18 -12.36 -6.18
N ASP A 49 -12.39 -13.17 -7.19
CA ASP A 49 -11.50 -14.30 -7.54
C ASP A 49 -10.10 -13.87 -8.05
N GLU A 50 -9.70 -12.64 -7.77
CA GLU A 50 -8.48 -12.04 -8.27
C GLU A 50 -7.50 -11.73 -7.14
N SER A 51 -6.22 -12.05 -7.36
CA SER A 51 -5.18 -11.67 -6.41
C SER A 51 -5.05 -10.14 -6.28
N PRO A 52 -5.05 -9.58 -5.06
CA PRO A 52 -4.86 -8.15 -4.86
C PRO A 52 -3.38 -7.72 -4.99
N TYR A 53 -2.50 -8.62 -5.34
CA TYR A 53 -1.08 -8.35 -5.53
C TYR A 53 -0.56 -8.95 -6.83
N PHE A 54 0.43 -8.26 -7.39
CA PHE A 54 1.29 -8.76 -8.45
C PHE A 54 2.71 -8.93 -7.93
N ILE A 55 3.38 -9.95 -8.41
CA ILE A 55 4.82 -10.16 -8.16
C ILE A 55 5.60 -9.96 -9.44
N VAL A 56 6.84 -9.56 -9.28
CA VAL A 56 7.82 -9.48 -10.36
C VAL A 56 8.84 -10.56 -10.17
N LEU A 57 9.01 -11.39 -11.17
CA LEU A 57 10.00 -12.46 -11.21
C LEU A 57 11.20 -12.07 -12.10
N ASP A 58 12.39 -12.42 -11.66
CA ASP A 58 13.63 -12.49 -12.45
C ASP A 58 14.07 -13.95 -12.47
N GLY A 59 13.76 -14.69 -13.54
CA GLY A 59 13.71 -16.14 -13.50
C GLY A 59 12.67 -16.63 -12.48
N ASP A 60 13.09 -17.46 -11.52
CA ASP A 60 12.23 -17.98 -10.45
C ASP A 60 12.30 -17.13 -9.17
N THR A 61 13.07 -16.04 -9.17
CA THR A 61 13.27 -15.22 -7.98
C THR A 61 12.26 -14.07 -7.93
N VAL A 62 11.54 -13.92 -6.81
CA VAL A 62 10.71 -12.75 -6.55
C VAL A 62 11.61 -11.53 -6.32
N VAL A 63 11.51 -10.54 -7.20
CA VAL A 63 12.27 -9.29 -7.14
C VAL A 63 11.40 -8.05 -6.99
N GLY A 64 10.09 -8.22 -7.00
CA GLY A 64 9.15 -7.12 -6.78
C GLY A 64 7.79 -7.58 -6.30
N LEU A 65 7.09 -6.65 -5.64
CA LEU A 65 5.72 -6.77 -5.17
C LEU A 65 4.97 -5.49 -5.50
N TRP A 66 3.73 -5.62 -5.95
CA TRP A 66 2.86 -4.48 -6.27
C TRP A 66 1.42 -4.79 -5.85
N GLY A 67 0.91 -4.03 -4.88
CA GLY A 67 -0.49 -4.13 -4.47
C GLY A 67 -1.40 -3.40 -5.44
N HIS A 68 -2.50 -4.05 -5.80
CA HIS A 68 -3.57 -3.50 -6.64
C HIS A 68 -4.92 -3.95 -6.08
N MET A 69 -5.27 -3.34 -4.96
CA MET A 69 -6.38 -3.72 -4.10
C MET A 69 -7.71 -3.33 -4.72
N PRO A 70 -8.69 -4.23 -4.84
CA PRO A 70 -10.03 -3.87 -5.28
C PRO A 70 -10.70 -2.96 -4.24
N VAL A 71 -11.29 -1.87 -4.71
CA VAL A 71 -12.01 -0.88 -3.91
C VAL A 71 -13.19 -0.31 -4.70
N THR A 72 -14.16 0.27 -4.00
CA THR A 72 -15.23 1.03 -4.63
C THR A 72 -15.01 2.51 -4.38
N TYR A 73 -14.91 3.30 -5.43
CA TYR A 73 -14.84 4.75 -5.39
C TYR A 73 -16.24 5.36 -5.44
N SER A 74 -16.44 6.49 -4.75
CA SER A 74 -17.64 7.30 -4.86
C SER A 74 -17.29 8.66 -5.47
N VAL A 75 -17.84 8.95 -6.63
CA VAL A 75 -17.65 10.23 -7.31
C VAL A 75 -19.02 10.86 -7.59
N LYS A 76 -19.30 12.00 -6.98
CA LYS A 76 -20.60 12.71 -7.08
C LYS A 76 -21.80 11.79 -6.82
N GLY A 77 -21.69 10.93 -5.78
CA GLY A 77 -22.72 9.98 -5.38
C GLY A 77 -22.83 8.71 -6.25
N LYS A 78 -22.12 8.60 -7.34
CA LYS A 78 -22.06 7.40 -8.16
C LYS A 78 -20.91 6.50 -7.70
N ARG A 79 -21.15 5.19 -7.68
CA ARG A 79 -20.15 4.18 -7.31
C ARG A 79 -19.44 3.63 -8.55
N TYR A 80 -18.13 3.46 -8.42
CA TYR A 80 -17.26 2.91 -9.46
C TYR A 80 -16.33 1.90 -8.83
N ASP A 81 -16.35 0.67 -9.32
CA ASP A 81 -15.36 -0.32 -8.94
C ASP A 81 -14.02 0.02 -9.56
N GLY A 82 -12.96 -0.25 -8.83
CA GLY A 82 -11.60 0.04 -9.27
C GLY A 82 -10.58 -0.51 -8.29
N TYR A 83 -9.38 0.05 -8.31
CA TYR A 83 -8.26 -0.47 -7.57
C TYR A 83 -7.51 0.64 -6.84
N MET A 84 -6.96 0.30 -5.67
CA MET A 84 -6.02 1.13 -4.93
C MET A 84 -4.62 0.53 -5.07
N SER A 85 -3.73 1.25 -5.74
CA SER A 85 -2.32 0.85 -5.83
C SER A 85 -1.61 1.11 -4.51
N GLN A 86 -0.85 0.13 -4.03
CA GLN A 86 -0.13 0.20 -2.76
C GLN A 86 1.09 -0.74 -2.76
N ASP A 87 1.92 -0.66 -1.73
CA ASP A 87 3.06 -1.57 -1.48
C ASP A 87 3.96 -1.82 -2.70
N ALA A 88 4.18 -0.78 -3.53
CA ALA A 88 5.10 -0.87 -4.65
C ALA A 88 6.54 -1.04 -4.15
N LEU A 89 7.10 -2.23 -4.32
CA LEU A 89 8.40 -2.62 -3.79
C LEU A 89 9.22 -3.36 -4.84
N LEU A 90 10.49 -2.99 -4.97
CA LEU A 90 11.48 -3.71 -5.77
C LEU A 90 12.71 -4.00 -4.93
N SER A 91 13.32 -5.17 -5.13
CA SER A 91 14.61 -5.50 -4.55
C SER A 91 15.67 -4.46 -4.91
N LYS A 92 16.62 -4.21 -4.03
CA LYS A 92 17.65 -3.18 -4.22
C LYS A 92 18.39 -3.37 -5.55
N ARG A 93 18.73 -4.62 -5.88
CA ARG A 93 19.44 -5.00 -7.13
C ARG A 93 18.62 -4.75 -8.41
N SER A 94 17.31 -4.63 -8.29
CA SER A 94 16.37 -4.50 -9.43
C SER A 94 15.94 -3.06 -9.68
N ARG A 95 16.31 -2.12 -8.82
CA ARG A 95 15.98 -0.69 -8.97
C ARG A 95 16.75 -0.06 -10.11
N GLY A 96 16.21 1.02 -10.68
CA GLY A 96 16.84 1.76 -11.77
C GLY A 96 16.80 1.09 -13.16
N LYS A 97 16.29 -0.14 -13.26
CA LYS A 97 16.24 -0.93 -14.52
C LYS A 97 14.94 -0.76 -15.32
N GLY A 98 14.12 0.22 -14.97
CA GLY A 98 12.86 0.48 -15.69
C GLY A 98 11.71 -0.49 -15.37
N ILE A 99 11.89 -1.42 -14.44
CA ILE A 99 10.92 -2.47 -14.09
C ILE A 99 9.56 -1.89 -13.68
N GLY A 100 9.53 -0.78 -12.94
CA GLY A 100 8.28 -0.15 -12.53
C GLY A 100 7.36 0.21 -13.70
N LYS A 101 7.92 0.64 -14.85
CA LYS A 101 7.13 0.89 -16.06
C LYS A 101 6.55 -0.42 -16.64
N ILE A 102 7.34 -1.49 -16.63
CA ILE A 102 6.89 -2.81 -17.08
C ILE A 102 5.72 -3.26 -16.21
N VAL A 103 5.87 -3.18 -14.88
CA VAL A 103 4.83 -3.56 -13.92
C VAL A 103 3.53 -2.79 -14.17
N LEU A 104 3.59 -1.46 -14.24
CA LEU A 104 2.37 -0.65 -14.44
C LEU A 104 1.69 -0.92 -15.78
N ARG A 105 2.46 -1.21 -16.83
CA ARG A 105 1.92 -1.63 -18.14
C ARG A 105 1.23 -2.97 -18.05
N GLU A 106 1.87 -3.97 -17.45
CA GLU A 106 1.32 -5.33 -17.33
C GLU A 106 0.08 -5.36 -16.43
N ILE A 107 0.07 -4.62 -15.31
CA ILE A 107 -1.11 -4.47 -14.47
C ILE A 107 -2.26 -3.83 -15.26
N LYS A 108 -1.98 -2.76 -16.02
CA LYS A 108 -2.99 -2.11 -16.85
C LYS A 108 -3.56 -3.04 -17.92
N ALA A 109 -2.75 -3.94 -18.47
CA ALA A 109 -3.20 -4.92 -19.46
C ALA A 109 -4.08 -6.03 -18.84
N GLN A 110 -3.92 -6.33 -17.56
CA GLN A 110 -4.64 -7.38 -16.85
C GLN A 110 -5.83 -6.88 -16.01
N ARG A 111 -5.98 -5.56 -15.84
CA ARG A 111 -6.98 -4.93 -14.97
C ARG A 111 -7.71 -3.83 -15.70
N ASP A 112 -9.01 -3.98 -15.80
CA ASP A 112 -9.88 -2.92 -16.30
C ASP A 112 -10.34 -1.99 -15.16
N GLY A 113 -10.64 -0.74 -15.52
CA GLY A 113 -11.27 0.19 -14.63
C GLY A 113 -10.36 1.29 -14.08
N PHE A 114 -10.83 1.93 -13.03
CA PHE A 114 -10.21 3.08 -12.41
C PHE A 114 -9.20 2.64 -11.34
N ALA A 115 -8.01 3.22 -11.36
CA ALA A 115 -7.00 2.96 -10.34
C ALA A 115 -6.59 4.26 -9.67
N GLY A 116 -6.52 4.25 -8.34
CA GLY A 116 -6.01 5.33 -7.52
C GLY A 116 -4.77 4.91 -6.73
N ALA A 117 -4.03 5.88 -6.22
CA ALA A 117 -2.95 5.65 -5.29
C ALA A 117 -2.80 6.83 -4.35
N LEU A 118 -2.40 6.57 -3.12
CA LEU A 118 -2.21 7.57 -2.09
C LEU A 118 -0.79 7.48 -1.52
N TRP A 119 -0.23 8.64 -1.13
CA TRP A 119 1.06 8.74 -0.43
C TRP A 119 2.23 8.06 -1.16
N PHE A 120 2.64 8.66 -2.24
CA PHE A 120 3.86 8.27 -2.93
C PHE A 120 5.11 8.84 -2.23
N ASN A 121 6.18 8.05 -2.27
CA ASN A 121 7.51 8.63 -2.21
C ASN A 121 7.87 9.25 -3.57
N GLU A 122 8.84 10.14 -3.59
CA GLU A 122 9.26 10.88 -4.80
C GLU A 122 9.56 9.97 -6.02
N PRO A 123 10.30 8.85 -5.89
CA PRO A 123 10.53 7.94 -7.01
C PRO A 123 9.26 7.34 -7.59
N ASN A 124 8.31 6.93 -6.75
CA ASN A 124 7.03 6.38 -7.20
C ASN A 124 6.16 7.46 -7.85
N PHE A 125 6.08 8.66 -7.27
CA PHE A 125 5.36 9.78 -7.88
C PHE A 125 5.83 10.03 -9.31
N ARG A 126 7.16 10.17 -9.52
CA ARG A 126 7.74 10.34 -10.87
C ARG A 126 7.44 9.18 -11.80
N LEU A 127 7.45 7.95 -11.30
CA LEU A 127 7.12 6.76 -12.10
C LEU A 127 5.68 6.81 -12.60
N TYR A 128 4.72 7.03 -11.67
CA TYR A 128 3.30 7.04 -12.00
C TYR A 128 2.96 8.19 -12.94
N SER A 129 3.49 9.40 -12.71
CA SER A 129 3.30 10.55 -13.60
C SER A 129 3.81 10.27 -15.01
N LYS A 130 5.00 9.64 -15.15
CA LYS A 130 5.54 9.22 -16.45
C LYS A 130 4.73 8.12 -17.15
N CYS A 131 3.90 7.39 -16.39
CA CYS A 131 2.99 6.38 -16.92
C CYS A 131 1.57 6.89 -17.16
N GLY A 132 1.37 8.22 -17.14
CA GLY A 132 0.09 8.87 -17.48
C GLY A 132 -0.92 8.92 -16.33
N TRP A 133 -0.49 8.73 -15.09
CA TRP A 133 -1.35 8.97 -13.95
C TRP A 133 -1.49 10.46 -13.70
N LEU A 134 -2.72 10.86 -13.35
CA LEU A 134 -3.05 12.25 -13.07
C LEU A 134 -3.03 12.52 -11.58
N GLU A 135 -2.44 13.63 -11.18
CA GLU A 135 -2.54 14.12 -9.82
C GLU A 135 -3.92 14.72 -9.59
N VAL A 136 -4.57 14.35 -8.48
CA VAL A 136 -5.81 14.98 -8.03
C VAL A 136 -5.46 15.95 -6.90
N PRO A 137 -5.41 17.26 -7.16
CA PRO A 137 -5.07 18.25 -6.15
C PRO A 137 -6.15 18.35 -5.08
N GLY A 138 -5.75 18.75 -3.87
CA GLY A 138 -6.69 19.01 -2.76
C GLY A 138 -7.21 17.78 -2.05
N LEU A 139 -6.66 16.58 -2.28
CA LEU A 139 -6.93 15.42 -1.46
C LEU A 139 -6.19 15.56 -0.13
N HIS A 140 -6.91 15.87 0.93
CA HIS A 140 -6.38 15.93 2.28
C HIS A 140 -6.81 14.68 3.07
N PRO A 141 -5.84 13.86 3.53
CA PRO A 141 -6.17 12.71 4.35
C PRO A 141 -6.74 13.17 5.70
N GLN A 142 -7.89 12.62 6.06
CA GLN A 142 -8.46 12.82 7.38
C GLN A 142 -8.07 11.63 8.27
N VAL A 143 -7.45 11.91 9.41
CA VAL A 143 -7.01 10.88 10.36
C VAL A 143 -7.85 10.97 11.64
N LYS A 144 -8.54 9.87 11.97
CA LYS A 144 -9.20 9.70 13.27
C LYS A 144 -8.37 8.80 14.16
N ILE A 145 -7.88 9.32 15.26
CA ILE A 145 -7.14 8.53 16.26
C ILE A 145 -8.14 7.79 17.14
N ILE A 146 -8.30 6.48 16.95
CA ILE A 146 -9.28 5.65 17.66
C ILE A 146 -8.78 5.28 19.07
N LYS A 147 -7.47 5.11 19.23
CA LYS A 147 -6.82 4.77 20.52
C LYS A 147 -5.74 5.79 20.86
N PRO A 148 -6.13 7.02 21.26
CA PRO A 148 -5.19 8.12 21.44
C PRO A 148 -4.10 7.81 22.47
N LEU A 149 -4.43 7.17 23.58
CA LEU A 149 -3.43 6.83 24.60
C LEU A 149 -2.35 5.88 24.07
N LYS A 150 -2.73 4.86 23.29
CA LYS A 150 -1.78 3.92 22.68
C LYS A 150 -0.90 4.64 21.65
N TYR A 151 -1.48 5.49 20.82
CA TYR A 151 -0.77 6.28 19.82
C TYR A 151 0.25 7.21 20.48
N PHE A 152 -0.16 7.99 21.49
CA PHE A 152 0.74 8.93 22.16
C PHE A 152 1.83 8.23 22.99
N LYS A 153 1.54 7.08 23.61
CA LYS A 153 2.59 6.27 24.27
C LYS A 153 3.68 5.79 23.30
N GLN A 154 3.33 5.51 22.07
CA GLN A 154 4.31 5.11 21.05
C GLN A 154 5.12 6.26 20.48
N LYS A 155 4.54 7.46 20.42
CA LYS A 155 5.18 8.66 19.85
C LYS A 155 5.94 9.49 20.87
N LEU A 156 5.45 9.53 22.10
CA LEU A 156 6.03 10.31 23.19
C LEU A 156 6.63 9.33 24.19
N ASN A 157 7.93 9.37 24.35
CA ASN A 157 8.64 8.49 25.29
C ASN A 157 8.37 8.87 26.77
N SER A 158 7.20 9.48 27.05
CA SER A 158 6.75 9.95 28.35
C SER A 158 5.29 9.62 28.59
N LYS A 159 5.03 8.88 29.67
CA LYS A 159 3.68 8.47 30.10
C LYS A 159 2.80 9.68 30.46
N PHE A 160 3.41 10.71 31.05
CA PHE A 160 2.72 11.92 31.47
C PHE A 160 2.25 12.78 30.29
N LEU A 161 3.13 13.04 29.34
CA LEU A 161 2.79 13.74 28.11
C LEU A 161 1.73 13.00 27.28
N SER A 162 1.77 11.66 27.27
CA SER A 162 0.77 10.85 26.58
C SER A 162 -0.64 11.03 27.15
N ILE A 163 -0.77 11.12 28.47
CA ILE A 163 -2.05 11.35 29.16
C ILE A 163 -2.54 12.78 28.90
N PHE A 164 -1.65 13.77 28.99
CA PHE A 164 -1.98 15.17 28.71
C PHE A 164 -2.54 15.36 27.30
N PHE A 165 -1.84 14.84 26.28
CA PHE A 165 -2.30 14.91 24.90
C PHE A 165 -3.60 14.12 24.67
N MET A 166 -3.81 13.01 25.37
CA MET A 166 -5.08 12.28 25.31
C MET A 166 -6.26 13.14 25.79
N ILE A 167 -6.10 13.86 26.91
CA ILE A 167 -7.16 14.72 27.47
C ILE A 167 -7.47 15.86 26.48
N VAL A 168 -6.45 16.54 25.97
CA VAL A 168 -6.61 17.62 25.00
C VAL A 168 -7.32 17.15 23.73
N PHE A 169 -6.90 16.00 23.16
CA PHE A 169 -7.52 15.45 21.94
C PHE A 169 -8.95 14.96 22.17
N SER A 170 -9.26 14.41 23.34
CA SER A 170 -10.63 14.01 23.68
C SER A 170 -11.56 15.22 23.80
N GLY A 171 -11.05 16.33 24.36
CA GLY A 171 -11.77 17.60 24.45
C GLY A 171 -12.09 18.22 23.07
N VAL A 172 -11.12 18.20 22.15
CA VAL A 172 -11.31 18.73 20.78
C VAL A 172 -12.33 17.92 19.99
N ASN A 173 -12.35 16.57 20.12
CA ASN A 173 -13.35 15.74 19.45
C ASN A 173 -14.76 15.92 20.01
N PHE A 174 -14.91 16.42 21.22
CA PHE A 174 -16.22 16.74 21.80
C PHE A 174 -16.75 18.09 21.29
N ALA A 175 -15.87 19.06 21.07
CA ALA A 175 -16.23 20.40 20.58
C ALA A 175 -16.61 20.44 19.08
N THR A 176 -16.24 19.45 18.27
CA THR A 176 -16.57 19.36 16.82
C THR A 176 -17.84 18.57 16.53
N LYS A 177 -18.61 18.18 17.54
CA LYS A 177 -19.90 17.48 17.42
C LYS A 177 -21.12 18.38 17.66
N ILE A 178 -20.96 19.71 17.67
CA ILE A 178 -22.05 20.69 17.76
C ILE A 178 -22.30 21.31 16.39
#